data_1eb1a2e18baff1fb33aca306990b8433
#
_entry.id   1eb1a2e18baff1fb33aca306990b8433
#
_cell.length_a   1.000
_cell.length_b   1.000
_cell.length_c   1.000
_cell.angle_alpha   90.00
_cell.angle_beta   90.00
_cell.angle_gamma   90.00
#
_symmetry.space_group_name_H-M   'P 1'
#
loop_
_entity.id
_entity.type
_entity.pdbx_description
1 polymer ?
#
loop_
_entity_poly.entity_id
_entity_poly.type
_entity_poly.pdbx_seq_one_letter_code
_entity_poly.pdbx_strand_id
1 'polypeptide(L)'
;MQLDHFVIAVSNWERSNAFYKDVLGAELVEQSPGRWAYRFGQQQLNVHGPGVEPGSNVAQIPVQPGNSDLCFVWRGPIEAAVEHLQAHGLAVELGPVSRPGARGGGTSVYFRDPDGSLLELISYE
;
A
#
# COMPACT_ATOMS: atom_id res chain seq x y z
N MET A 1 -6.64 16.44 14.18
CA MET A 1 -6.72 16.06 12.77
C MET A 1 -6.42 14.58 12.63
N GLN A 2 -7.00 13.93 11.60
CA GLN A 2 -6.75 12.53 11.25
C GLN A 2 -6.39 12.46 9.78
N LEU A 3 -5.59 11.48 9.41
CA LEU A 3 -5.36 11.19 7.99
C LEU A 3 -6.62 10.57 7.39
N ASP A 4 -7.07 11.10 6.26
CA ASP A 4 -8.23 10.58 5.53
C ASP A 4 -7.79 9.68 4.39
N HIS A 5 -6.96 10.21 3.50
CA HIS A 5 -6.45 9.44 2.36
C HIS A 5 -5.08 9.94 1.92
N PHE A 6 -4.39 9.07 1.20
CA PHE A 6 -3.19 9.38 0.45
C PHE A 6 -3.44 9.15 -1.02
N VAL A 7 -2.58 9.70 -1.86
CA VAL A 7 -2.62 9.44 -3.29
C VAL A 7 -1.41 8.62 -3.70
N ILE A 8 -1.65 7.54 -4.43
CA ILE A 8 -0.60 6.74 -5.07
C ILE A 8 -0.87 6.68 -6.57
N ALA A 9 0.14 6.26 -7.33
CA ALA A 9 -0.02 6.03 -8.76
C ALA A 9 0.31 4.57 -9.12
N VAL A 10 -0.37 4.06 -10.14
CA VAL A 10 -0.18 2.70 -10.64
C VAL A 10 -0.10 2.70 -12.15
N SER A 11 0.61 1.74 -12.73
CA SER A 11 0.78 1.64 -14.19
C SER A 11 -0.21 0.67 -14.85
N ASN A 12 -0.87 -0.18 -14.06
CA ASN A 12 -1.78 -1.21 -14.57
C ASN A 12 -2.88 -1.48 -13.55
N TRP A 13 -4.12 -1.15 -13.90
CA TRP A 13 -5.25 -1.27 -12.99
C TRP A 13 -5.52 -2.71 -12.55
N GLU A 14 -5.56 -3.64 -13.49
CA GLU A 14 -5.89 -5.03 -13.19
C GLU A 14 -4.88 -5.64 -12.20
N ARG A 15 -3.60 -5.47 -12.48
CA ARG A 15 -2.53 -6.01 -11.65
C ARG A 15 -2.50 -5.34 -10.27
N SER A 16 -2.62 -4.01 -10.23
CA SER A 16 -2.59 -3.26 -8.98
C SER A 16 -3.82 -3.54 -8.11
N ASN A 17 -5.01 -3.57 -8.70
CA ASN A 17 -6.24 -3.87 -7.98
C ASN A 17 -6.18 -5.24 -7.33
N ALA A 18 -5.72 -6.25 -8.06
CA ALA A 18 -5.56 -7.61 -7.53
C ALA A 18 -4.56 -7.63 -6.37
N PHE A 19 -3.43 -6.96 -6.51
CA PHE A 19 -2.40 -6.91 -5.47
C PHE A 19 -2.91 -6.26 -4.18
N TYR A 20 -3.46 -5.06 -4.26
CA TYR A 20 -3.92 -4.33 -3.07
C TYR A 20 -5.09 -5.02 -2.40
N LYS A 21 -5.96 -5.67 -3.16
CA LYS A 21 -7.05 -6.47 -2.62
C LYS A 21 -6.55 -7.76 -1.95
N ASP A 22 -5.76 -8.57 -2.67
CA ASP A 22 -5.41 -9.92 -2.23
C ASP A 22 -4.29 -9.92 -1.20
N VAL A 23 -3.29 -9.07 -1.35
CA VAL A 23 -2.13 -9.01 -0.45
C VAL A 23 -2.43 -8.13 0.76
N LEU A 24 -2.99 -6.94 0.55
CA LEU A 24 -3.18 -5.95 1.61
C LEU A 24 -4.61 -5.89 2.16
N GLY A 25 -5.55 -6.64 1.57
CA GLY A 25 -6.92 -6.70 2.09
C GLY A 25 -7.76 -5.46 1.80
N ALA A 26 -7.40 -4.68 0.78
CA ALA A 26 -8.17 -3.49 0.43
C ALA A 26 -9.56 -3.84 -0.09
N GLU A 27 -10.53 -2.99 0.25
CA GLU A 27 -11.80 -2.93 -0.46
C GLU A 27 -11.60 -2.08 -1.72
N LEU A 28 -11.89 -2.66 -2.89
CA LEU A 28 -11.82 -1.92 -4.16
C LEU A 28 -13.08 -1.07 -4.33
N VAL A 29 -12.88 0.24 -4.50
CA VAL A 29 -13.99 1.18 -4.68
C VAL A 29 -13.85 1.86 -6.03
N GLU A 30 -14.78 1.63 -6.93
CA GLU A 30 -14.83 2.36 -8.20
C GLU A 30 -15.51 3.72 -7.98
N GLN A 31 -14.70 4.77 -7.88
CA GLN A 31 -15.18 6.12 -7.58
C GLN A 31 -15.89 6.78 -8.78
N SER A 32 -15.44 6.43 -9.98
CA SER A 32 -16.05 6.80 -11.25
C SER A 32 -15.61 5.75 -12.28
N PRO A 33 -16.23 5.66 -13.47
CA PRO A 33 -15.87 4.64 -14.44
C PRO A 33 -14.37 4.61 -14.73
N GLY A 34 -13.74 3.47 -14.45
CA GLY A 34 -12.30 3.25 -14.67
C GLY A 34 -11.38 3.92 -13.66
N ARG A 35 -11.90 4.53 -12.61
CA ARG A 35 -11.10 5.17 -11.56
C ARG A 35 -11.34 4.50 -10.22
N TRP A 36 -10.30 3.90 -9.65
CA TRP A 36 -10.38 3.10 -8.43
C TRP A 36 -9.73 3.78 -7.24
N ALA A 37 -10.18 3.38 -6.06
CA ALA A 37 -9.54 3.67 -4.78
C ALA A 37 -9.43 2.38 -3.99
N TYR A 38 -8.46 2.33 -3.08
CA TYR A 38 -8.22 1.17 -2.21
C TYR A 38 -8.54 1.60 -0.78
N ARG A 39 -9.60 1.03 -0.21
CA ARG A 39 -10.10 1.42 1.11
C ARG A 39 -9.68 0.42 2.17
N PHE A 40 -9.23 0.95 3.30
CA PHE A 40 -8.84 0.22 4.50
C PHE A 40 -9.58 0.82 5.69
N GLY A 41 -10.81 0.32 5.96
CA GLY A 41 -11.66 0.87 7.01
C GLY A 41 -12.04 2.32 6.71
N GLN A 42 -11.59 3.26 7.55
CA GLN A 42 -11.86 4.69 7.38
C GLN A 42 -10.73 5.44 6.67
N GLN A 43 -9.71 4.72 6.22
CA GLN A 43 -8.59 5.28 5.47
C GLN A 43 -8.60 4.75 4.04
N GLN A 44 -8.00 5.50 3.13
CA GLN A 44 -8.11 5.17 1.73
C GLN A 44 -6.86 5.60 0.96
N LEU A 45 -6.52 4.85 -0.06
CA LEU A 45 -5.59 5.27 -1.10
C LEU A 45 -6.40 5.66 -2.32
N ASN A 46 -6.34 6.94 -2.70
CA ASN A 46 -6.83 7.37 -4.00
C ASN A 46 -5.76 7.06 -5.04
N VAL A 47 -6.17 6.56 -6.19
CA VAL A 47 -5.22 5.99 -7.14
C VAL A 47 -5.25 6.74 -8.47
N HIS A 48 -4.09 7.21 -8.91
CA HIS A 48 -3.89 7.74 -10.25
C HIS A 48 -3.35 6.61 -11.12
N GLY A 49 -4.11 6.20 -12.10
CA GLY A 49 -3.75 5.12 -13.01
C GLY A 49 -4.05 5.49 -14.46
N PRO A 50 -3.84 4.56 -15.39
CA PRO A 50 -4.10 4.82 -16.81
C PRO A 50 -5.52 5.34 -17.04
N GLY A 51 -5.63 6.42 -17.83
CA GLY A 51 -6.90 7.06 -18.12
C GLY A 51 -7.39 8.07 -17.08
N VAL A 52 -6.67 8.21 -15.96
CA VAL A 52 -6.99 9.22 -14.95
C VAL A 52 -6.23 10.50 -15.24
N GLU A 53 -6.99 11.60 -15.42
CA GLU A 53 -6.41 12.94 -15.60
C GLU A 53 -6.44 13.65 -14.25
N PRO A 54 -5.30 13.78 -13.54
CA PRO A 54 -5.29 14.36 -12.20
C PRO A 54 -5.53 15.86 -12.16
N GLY A 55 -5.48 16.55 -13.32
CA GLY A 55 -5.65 18.00 -13.41
C GLY A 55 -4.45 18.76 -12.85
N SER A 56 -4.69 20.00 -12.41
CA SER A 56 -3.65 20.88 -11.89
C SER A 56 -3.52 20.82 -10.36
N ASN A 57 -4.45 20.16 -9.68
CA ASN A 57 -4.47 20.07 -8.22
C ASN A 57 -3.69 18.85 -7.75
N VAL A 58 -2.38 18.90 -7.95
CA VAL A 58 -1.43 17.82 -7.63
C VAL A 58 -0.25 18.36 -6.83
N ALA A 59 0.51 17.47 -6.23
CA ALA A 59 1.75 17.85 -5.54
C ALA A 59 2.75 18.45 -6.53
N GLN A 60 3.67 19.26 -6.02
CA GLN A 60 4.74 19.87 -6.84
C GLN A 60 5.54 18.82 -7.61
N ILE A 61 5.83 17.69 -6.95
CA ILE A 61 6.38 16.50 -7.59
C ILE A 61 5.27 15.46 -7.52
N PRO A 62 4.56 15.23 -8.62
CA PRO A 62 3.38 14.35 -8.60
C PRO A 62 3.74 12.90 -8.28
N VAL A 63 2.75 12.18 -7.77
CA VAL A 63 2.87 10.73 -7.61
C VAL A 63 3.04 10.07 -8.98
N GLN A 64 3.90 9.06 -9.01
CA GLN A 64 4.16 8.25 -10.20
C GLN A 64 4.23 6.78 -9.78
N PRO A 65 3.94 5.84 -10.70
CA PRO A 65 4.10 4.43 -10.39
C PRO A 65 5.51 4.14 -9.87
N GLY A 66 5.59 3.47 -8.71
CA GLY A 66 6.86 3.09 -8.11
C GLY A 66 7.47 4.09 -7.13
N ASN A 67 6.84 5.25 -6.87
CA ASN A 67 7.43 6.25 -5.98
C ASN A 67 6.73 6.44 -4.63
N SER A 68 5.80 5.58 -4.28
CA SER A 68 5.18 5.63 -2.95
C SER A 68 5.96 4.76 -1.94
N ASP A 69 5.78 5.09 -0.67
CA ASP A 69 6.43 4.43 0.46
C ASP A 69 5.42 4.40 1.60
N LEU A 70 4.82 3.25 1.86
CA LEU A 70 3.69 3.11 2.77
C LEU A 70 3.93 1.98 3.77
N CYS A 71 3.45 2.20 5.00
CA CYS A 71 3.46 1.19 6.04
C CYS A 71 2.04 0.89 6.51
N PHE A 72 1.72 -0.41 6.63
CA PHE A 72 0.46 -0.89 7.17
C PHE A 72 0.70 -1.67 8.45
N VAL A 73 -0.24 -1.59 9.39
CA VAL A 73 -0.17 -2.39 10.61
C VAL A 73 -0.62 -3.82 10.29
N TRP A 74 0.25 -4.77 10.60
CA TRP A 74 -0.10 -6.19 10.58
C TRP A 74 -0.59 -6.59 11.97
N ARG A 75 -1.76 -7.21 12.05
CA ARG A 75 -2.29 -7.76 13.28
C ARG A 75 -1.81 -9.20 13.44
N GLY A 76 -1.06 -9.45 14.49
CA GLY A 76 -0.45 -10.73 14.76
C GLY A 76 1.07 -10.67 14.75
N PRO A 77 1.74 -11.79 14.96
CA PRO A 77 3.21 -11.85 14.94
C PRO A 77 3.74 -11.58 13.53
N ILE A 78 4.91 -10.94 13.47
CA ILE A 78 5.50 -10.57 12.16
C ILE A 78 5.82 -11.80 11.30
N GLU A 79 6.09 -12.94 11.92
CA GLU A 79 6.33 -14.19 11.22
C GLU A 79 5.13 -14.62 10.36
N ALA A 80 3.92 -14.33 10.84
CA ALA A 80 2.71 -14.59 10.07
C ALA A 80 2.59 -13.65 8.85
N ALA A 81 3.09 -12.43 8.96
CA ALA A 81 3.18 -11.52 7.82
C ALA A 81 4.14 -12.07 6.76
N VAL A 82 5.29 -12.59 7.18
CA VAL A 82 6.26 -13.22 6.26
C VAL A 82 5.60 -14.39 5.51
N GLU A 83 4.90 -15.26 6.24
CA GLU A 83 4.20 -16.41 5.64
C GLU A 83 3.14 -15.94 4.63
N HIS A 84 2.40 -14.89 4.99
CA HIS A 84 1.37 -14.30 4.12
C HIS A 84 1.98 -13.79 2.80
N LEU A 85 3.08 -13.05 2.89
CA LEU A 85 3.76 -12.53 1.69
C LEU A 85 4.30 -13.68 0.83
N GLN A 86 4.91 -14.68 1.44
CA GLN A 86 5.42 -15.86 0.74
C GLN A 86 4.31 -16.65 0.05
N ALA A 87 3.15 -16.77 0.70
CA ALA A 87 1.98 -17.43 0.11
C ALA A 87 1.48 -16.72 -1.15
N HIS A 88 1.75 -15.42 -1.28
CA HIS A 88 1.43 -14.64 -2.47
C HIS A 88 2.60 -14.51 -3.45
N GLY A 89 3.67 -15.28 -3.25
CA GLY A 89 4.83 -15.27 -4.13
C GLY A 89 5.69 -14.02 -4.05
N LEU A 90 5.59 -13.29 -2.93
CA LEU A 90 6.32 -12.03 -2.74
C LEU A 90 7.58 -12.27 -1.90
N ALA A 91 8.69 -11.66 -2.35
CA ALA A 91 9.94 -11.70 -1.59
C ALA A 91 9.92 -10.65 -0.48
N VAL A 92 10.35 -11.05 0.72
CA VAL A 92 10.69 -10.11 1.79
C VAL A 92 12.07 -9.54 1.48
N GLU A 93 12.12 -8.25 1.17
CA GLU A 93 13.36 -7.58 0.79
C GLU A 93 14.25 -7.31 2.00
N LEU A 94 13.63 -6.98 3.15
CA LEU A 94 14.32 -6.72 4.40
C LEU A 94 13.39 -7.09 5.55
N GLY A 95 13.96 -7.69 6.57
CA GLY A 95 13.26 -7.99 7.81
C GLY A 95 13.04 -9.48 8.06
N PRO A 96 12.48 -9.82 9.24
CA PRO A 96 12.01 -8.92 10.31
C PRO A 96 13.11 -8.06 10.93
N VAL A 97 12.82 -6.77 11.09
CA VAL A 97 13.73 -5.80 11.72
C VAL A 97 12.96 -4.89 12.67
N SER A 98 13.64 -4.43 13.72
CA SER A 98 13.05 -3.47 14.65
C SER A 98 12.91 -2.10 13.98
N ARG A 99 11.73 -1.50 14.08
CA ARG A 99 11.44 -0.17 13.53
C ARG A 99 10.54 0.64 14.45
N PRO A 100 10.76 1.94 14.56
CA PRO A 100 9.80 2.82 15.22
C PRO A 100 8.60 3.05 14.30
N GLY A 101 7.42 3.02 14.88
CA GLY A 101 6.18 3.35 14.20
C GLY A 101 5.35 4.33 15.01
N ALA A 102 4.15 4.62 14.53
CA ALA A 102 3.27 5.60 15.18
C ALA A 102 2.84 5.19 16.59
N ARG A 103 2.87 3.89 16.89
CA ARG A 103 2.47 3.33 18.19
C ARG A 103 3.66 2.96 19.07
N GLY A 104 4.88 3.38 18.70
CA GLY A 104 6.12 3.02 19.39
C GLY A 104 6.96 2.04 18.59
N GLY A 105 7.78 1.25 19.29
CA GLY A 105 8.63 0.26 18.65
C GLY A 105 7.83 -0.94 18.16
N GLY A 106 8.11 -1.38 16.94
CA GLY A 106 7.52 -2.55 16.34
C GLY A 106 8.53 -3.38 15.58
N THR A 107 8.06 -4.41 14.91
CA THR A 107 8.87 -5.27 14.05
C THR A 107 8.29 -5.23 12.64
N SER A 108 9.14 -4.98 11.65
CA SER A 108 8.72 -4.73 10.27
C SER A 108 9.35 -5.66 9.27
N VAL A 109 8.62 -5.88 8.17
CA VAL A 109 9.11 -6.50 6.94
C VAL A 109 8.79 -5.58 5.77
N TYR A 110 9.68 -5.58 4.76
CA TYR A 110 9.58 -4.73 3.57
C TYR A 110 9.46 -5.56 2.31
N PHE A 111 8.64 -5.07 1.39
CA PHE A 111 8.40 -5.71 0.09
C PHE A 111 8.00 -4.65 -0.93
N ARG A 112 7.70 -5.06 -2.16
CA ARG A 112 7.37 -4.13 -3.25
C ARG A 112 5.98 -4.39 -3.81
N ASP A 113 5.31 -3.30 -4.19
CA ASP A 113 4.10 -3.42 -4.99
C ASP A 113 4.46 -3.72 -6.47
N PRO A 114 3.47 -3.97 -7.35
CA PRO A 114 3.77 -4.32 -8.75
C PRO A 114 4.56 -3.28 -9.54
N ASP A 115 4.52 -2.02 -9.12
CA ASP A 115 5.25 -0.93 -9.77
C ASP A 115 6.61 -0.63 -9.12
N GLY A 116 6.95 -1.33 -8.04
CA GLY A 116 8.20 -1.13 -7.32
C GLY A 116 8.13 -0.16 -6.15
N SER A 117 6.95 0.36 -5.82
CA SER A 117 6.76 1.17 -4.61
C SER A 117 7.10 0.36 -3.37
N LEU A 118 7.71 1.00 -2.37
CA LEU A 118 8.09 0.34 -1.13
C LEU A 118 6.88 0.18 -0.22
N LEU A 119 6.70 -1.02 0.28
CA LEU A 119 5.67 -1.35 1.26
C LEU A 119 6.30 -1.95 2.49
N GLU A 120 5.70 -1.65 3.64
CA GLU A 120 6.12 -2.15 4.93
C GLU A 120 4.90 -2.70 5.66
N LEU A 121 5.05 -3.84 6.31
CA LEU A 121 4.12 -4.31 7.33
C LEU A 121 4.81 -4.22 8.68
N ILE A 122 4.19 -3.52 9.62
CA ILE A 122 4.69 -3.39 10.99
C ILE A 122 3.77 -4.11 11.96
N SER A 123 4.34 -4.93 12.82
CA SER A 123 3.64 -5.59 13.92
C SER A 123 4.09 -4.99 15.24
N TYR A 124 3.12 -4.72 16.11
CA TYR A 124 3.36 -4.28 17.49
C TYR A 124 3.13 -5.41 18.50
N GLU A 125 2.99 -6.63 18.00
CA GLU A 125 2.74 -7.82 18.83
C GLU A 125 3.98 -8.70 18.97
#